data_dfe0041d5bdaff0d79f08d402f2fded7
#
_entry.id   dfe0041d5bdaff0d79f08d402f2fded7
#
_cell.length_a   1.000
_cell.length_b   1.000
_cell.length_c   1.000
_cell.angle_alpha   90.00
_cell.angle_beta   90.00
_cell.angle_gamma   90.00
#
_symmetry.space_group_name_H-M   'P 1'
#
loop_
_entity.id
_entity.type
_entity.pdbx_description
1 polymer ?
#
loop_
_entity_poly.entity_id
_entity_poly.type
_entity_poly.pdbx_seq_one_letter_code
_entity_poly.pdbx_strand_id
1 'polypeptide(L)'
;MVDLLPAQTRRWQAVEAVARAHFHRSGFAEIRTPLLEITDLFARGIGEATDVVGKEMYTFVDRGDRSCTLRPEGTASVVRSAIEHGLLSQGAQKLWYAGPMFRYERPQAGRQRQFHQIGVECLGVSGTRSDVEVIALAWDLLRDLGVSGLELQINSLGTLEDRQRYRKQLVNWLEVRVDQLDADSQQRLTTNPLRILDSKNSTTQ
;
A
#
# COMPACT_ATOMS: atom_id res chain seq x y z
N MET A 1 15.78 -11.09 -1.83
CA MET A 1 15.60 -10.91 -3.28
C MET A 1 15.91 -12.23 -3.94
N VAL A 2 15.14 -12.62 -4.94
CA VAL A 2 15.32 -13.88 -5.66
C VAL A 2 15.27 -13.61 -7.16
N ASP A 3 15.96 -14.43 -7.95
CA ASP A 3 15.90 -14.35 -9.39
C ASP A 3 14.60 -14.98 -9.91
N LEU A 4 14.06 -14.42 -10.98
CA LEU A 4 12.95 -15.01 -11.73
C LEU A 4 13.54 -15.75 -12.94
N LEU A 5 13.60 -17.07 -12.86
CA LEU A 5 14.11 -17.91 -13.92
C LEU A 5 13.09 -18.03 -15.08
N PRO A 6 13.49 -18.45 -16.31
CA PRO A 6 12.61 -18.44 -17.49
C PRO A 6 11.24 -19.10 -17.30
N ALA A 7 11.16 -20.21 -16.57
CA ALA A 7 9.89 -20.87 -16.29
C ALA A 7 8.96 -20.03 -15.42
N GLN A 8 9.50 -19.29 -14.45
CA GLN A 8 8.76 -18.37 -13.59
C GLN A 8 8.38 -17.10 -14.35
N THR A 9 9.30 -16.55 -15.15
CA THR A 9 9.07 -15.35 -15.96
C THR A 9 7.88 -15.53 -16.92
N ARG A 10 7.70 -16.71 -17.51
CA ARG A 10 6.51 -16.99 -18.35
C ARG A 10 5.19 -16.81 -17.59
N ARG A 11 5.15 -17.23 -16.32
CA ARG A 11 3.96 -17.04 -15.46
C ARG A 11 3.72 -15.57 -15.16
N TRP A 12 4.80 -14.84 -14.88
CA TRP A 12 4.73 -13.39 -14.66
C TRP A 12 4.20 -12.66 -15.90
N GLN A 13 4.74 -12.96 -17.08
CA GLN A 13 4.29 -12.39 -18.35
C GLN A 13 2.80 -12.69 -18.62
N ALA A 14 2.32 -13.89 -18.29
CA ALA A 14 0.90 -14.23 -18.42
C ALA A 14 0.02 -13.39 -17.48
N VAL A 15 0.42 -13.24 -16.20
CA VAL A 15 -0.30 -12.39 -15.23
C VAL A 15 -0.31 -10.93 -15.69
N GLU A 16 0.82 -10.39 -16.12
CA GLU A 16 0.94 -9.02 -16.60
C GLU A 16 0.10 -8.79 -17.88
N ALA A 17 0.05 -9.75 -18.78
CA ALA A 17 -0.77 -9.66 -20.00
C ALA A 17 -2.27 -9.61 -19.67
N VAL A 18 -2.74 -10.46 -18.77
CA VAL A 18 -4.14 -10.45 -18.29
C VAL A 18 -4.46 -9.12 -17.63
N ALA A 19 -3.62 -8.66 -16.70
CA ALA A 19 -3.82 -7.39 -15.98
C ALA A 19 -3.86 -6.20 -16.94
N ARG A 20 -2.92 -6.13 -17.89
CA ARG A 20 -2.88 -5.07 -18.92
C ARG A 20 -4.16 -5.03 -19.74
N ALA A 21 -4.61 -6.18 -20.25
CA ALA A 21 -5.83 -6.28 -21.04
C ALA A 21 -7.06 -5.88 -20.22
N HIS A 22 -7.11 -6.30 -18.95
CA HIS A 22 -8.20 -6.00 -18.01
C HIS A 22 -8.32 -4.49 -17.73
N PHE A 23 -7.20 -3.85 -17.34
CA PHE A 23 -7.18 -2.42 -17.06
C PHE A 23 -7.45 -1.55 -18.30
N HIS A 24 -6.92 -1.94 -19.45
CA HIS A 24 -7.18 -1.22 -20.70
C HIS A 24 -8.66 -1.26 -21.06
N ARG A 25 -9.34 -2.40 -20.95
CA ARG A 25 -10.80 -2.50 -21.17
C ARG A 25 -11.61 -1.64 -20.20
N SER A 26 -11.09 -1.41 -19.00
CA SER A 26 -11.73 -0.60 -17.96
C SER A 26 -11.36 0.89 -18.03
N GLY A 27 -10.62 1.30 -19.07
CA GLY A 27 -10.26 2.70 -19.32
C GLY A 27 -9.12 3.22 -18.46
N PHE A 28 -8.28 2.34 -17.88
CA PHE A 28 -7.09 2.74 -17.16
C PHE A 28 -5.88 2.82 -18.10
N ALA A 29 -5.15 3.92 -18.03
CA ALA A 29 -3.90 4.14 -18.75
C ALA A 29 -2.69 3.66 -17.92
N GLU A 30 -1.71 3.03 -18.57
CA GLU A 30 -0.48 2.62 -17.90
C GLU A 30 0.39 3.82 -17.57
N ILE A 31 0.88 3.88 -16.34
CA ILE A 31 1.93 4.82 -15.90
C ILE A 31 3.13 4.05 -15.36
N ARG A 32 4.34 4.53 -15.69
CA ARG A 32 5.59 3.97 -15.16
C ARG A 32 6.37 5.08 -14.47
N THR A 33 6.57 4.93 -13.18
CA THR A 33 7.33 5.85 -12.36
C THR A 33 8.73 5.28 -12.07
N PRO A 34 9.72 6.12 -11.72
CA PRO A 34 11.05 5.66 -11.32
C PRO A 34 10.99 4.67 -10.15
N LEU A 35 12.00 3.79 -10.10
CA LEU A 35 12.19 2.88 -8.95
C LEU A 35 12.80 3.61 -7.74
N LEU A 36 13.51 4.69 -8.01
CA LEU A 36 14.22 5.50 -7.04
C LEU A 36 13.58 6.89 -6.96
N GLU A 37 13.27 7.33 -5.76
CA GLU A 37 12.65 8.62 -5.48
C GLU A 37 13.37 9.31 -4.30
N ILE A 38 13.13 10.60 -4.12
CA ILE A 38 13.56 11.31 -2.92
C ILE A 38 12.79 10.76 -1.70
N THR A 39 13.49 10.50 -0.62
CA THR A 39 12.94 9.86 0.59
C THR A 39 11.71 10.57 1.15
N ASP A 40 11.70 11.91 1.14
CA ASP A 40 10.61 12.74 1.65
C ASP A 40 9.26 12.48 0.95
N LEU A 41 9.28 12.01 -0.30
CA LEU A 41 8.06 11.65 -1.00
C LEU A 41 7.29 10.58 -0.23
N PHE A 42 7.97 9.54 0.22
CA PHE A 42 7.34 8.43 0.94
C PHE A 42 7.05 8.78 2.39
N ALA A 43 7.90 9.55 3.06
CA ALA A 43 7.66 10.01 4.42
C ALA A 43 6.34 10.80 4.52
N ARG A 44 6.08 11.71 3.57
CA ARG A 44 4.83 12.48 3.50
C ARG A 44 3.62 11.64 3.07
N GLY A 45 3.79 10.76 2.07
CA GLY A 45 2.69 10.01 1.47
C GLY A 45 2.17 8.86 2.34
N ILE A 46 3.08 8.12 2.98
CA ILE A 46 2.74 6.95 3.79
C ILE A 46 2.46 7.35 5.25
N GLY A 47 3.07 8.44 5.71
CA GLY A 47 3.04 8.93 7.09
C GLY A 47 4.25 8.46 7.91
N GLU A 48 4.87 9.42 8.58
CA GLU A 48 6.10 9.23 9.36
C GLU A 48 6.00 8.17 10.47
N ALA A 49 4.79 7.96 11.01
CA ALA A 49 4.53 7.02 12.10
C ALA A 49 4.27 5.58 11.64
N THR A 50 4.45 5.26 10.36
CA THR A 50 4.25 3.90 9.86
C THR A 50 5.54 3.07 9.94
N ASP A 51 5.39 1.74 10.15
CA ASP A 51 6.53 0.82 10.15
C ASP A 51 7.29 0.84 8.81
N VAL A 52 6.60 1.08 7.70
CA VAL A 52 7.20 1.17 6.35
C VAL A 52 8.20 2.29 6.28
N VAL A 53 7.84 3.49 6.73
CA VAL A 53 8.73 4.67 6.72
C VAL A 53 9.81 4.53 7.79
N GLY A 54 9.48 4.05 8.99
CA GLY A 54 10.41 4.00 10.11
C GLY A 54 11.47 2.90 10.02
N LYS A 55 11.19 1.75 9.37
CA LYS A 55 12.03 0.55 9.47
C LYS A 55 12.22 -0.24 8.18
N GLU A 56 11.36 -0.04 7.17
CA GLU A 56 11.29 -0.97 6.02
C GLU A 56 11.76 -0.35 4.70
N MET A 57 12.13 0.94 4.67
CA MET A 57 12.63 1.57 3.45
C MET A 57 14.10 1.26 3.21
N TYR A 58 14.46 1.02 1.94
CA TYR A 58 15.84 1.00 1.46
C TYR A 58 16.27 2.41 1.10
N THR A 59 16.85 3.11 2.07
CA THR A 59 17.27 4.51 1.94
C THR A 59 18.78 4.62 1.91
N PHE A 60 19.30 5.50 1.06
CA PHE A 60 20.73 5.82 0.93
C PHE A 60 20.91 7.24 0.44
N VAL A 61 22.10 7.78 0.63
CA VAL A 61 22.49 9.11 0.12
C VAL A 61 23.16 8.93 -1.25
N ASP A 62 22.72 9.69 -2.25
CA ASP A 62 23.33 9.68 -3.56
C ASP A 62 24.61 10.55 -3.61
N ARG A 63 25.30 10.58 -4.77
CA ARG A 63 26.52 11.38 -4.94
C ARG A 63 26.31 12.90 -4.86
N GLY A 64 25.07 13.35 -4.88
CA GLY A 64 24.68 14.76 -4.73
C GLY A 64 24.13 15.07 -3.35
N ASP A 65 24.45 14.25 -2.35
CA ASP A 65 24.02 14.39 -0.94
C ASP A 65 22.49 14.41 -0.76
N ARG A 66 21.74 13.79 -1.68
CA ARG A 66 20.28 13.66 -1.56
C ARG A 66 19.91 12.32 -0.97
N SER A 67 18.98 12.33 0.01
CA SER A 67 18.40 11.11 0.55
C SER A 67 17.43 10.50 -0.46
N CYS A 68 17.73 9.31 -0.91
CA CYS A 68 16.98 8.57 -1.92
C CYS A 68 16.49 7.23 -1.37
N THR A 69 15.35 6.78 -1.85
CA THR A 69 14.71 5.53 -1.39
C THR A 69 14.22 4.72 -2.59
N LEU A 70 14.50 3.42 -2.57
CA LEU A 70 13.83 2.48 -3.47
C LEU A 70 12.35 2.41 -3.08
N ARG A 71 11.46 2.62 -4.05
CA ARG A 71 10.01 2.73 -3.81
C ARG A 71 9.45 1.53 -3.04
N PRO A 72 8.84 1.74 -1.86
CA PRO A 72 8.20 0.69 -1.07
C PRO A 72 6.77 0.39 -1.54
N GLU A 73 6.20 1.27 -2.38
CA GLU A 73 4.84 1.21 -2.95
C GLU A 73 4.76 2.13 -4.19
N GLY A 74 3.64 2.14 -4.90
CA GLY A 74 3.51 2.89 -6.15
C GLY A 74 2.70 4.18 -6.07
N THR A 75 1.76 4.29 -5.12
CA THR A 75 0.79 5.39 -5.05
C THR A 75 1.45 6.76 -4.95
N ALA A 76 2.42 6.93 -4.04
CA ALA A 76 3.10 8.22 -3.84
C ALA A 76 3.79 8.71 -5.13
N SER A 77 4.48 7.80 -5.84
CA SER A 77 5.13 8.13 -7.11
C SER A 77 4.14 8.50 -8.21
N VAL A 78 2.99 7.83 -8.27
CA VAL A 78 1.93 8.15 -9.24
C VAL A 78 1.31 9.51 -8.93
N VAL A 79 1.00 9.80 -7.67
CA VAL A 79 0.45 11.10 -7.24
C VAL A 79 1.45 12.23 -7.52
N ARG A 80 2.73 12.07 -7.17
CA ARG A 80 3.79 13.02 -7.52
C ARG A 80 3.81 13.30 -9.02
N SER A 81 3.84 12.24 -9.83
CA SER A 81 3.88 12.37 -11.29
C SER A 81 2.63 13.10 -11.82
N ALA A 82 1.45 12.80 -11.28
CA ALA A 82 0.22 13.47 -11.68
C ALA A 82 0.24 14.97 -11.36
N ILE A 83 0.81 15.36 -10.23
CA ILE A 83 0.96 16.77 -9.82
C ILE A 83 2.00 17.47 -10.71
N GLU A 84 3.19 16.92 -10.84
CA GLU A 84 4.30 17.52 -11.59
C GLU A 84 3.98 17.74 -13.07
N HIS A 85 3.22 16.82 -13.67
CA HIS A 85 2.84 16.91 -15.08
C HIS A 85 1.43 17.50 -15.29
N GLY A 86 0.78 17.98 -14.24
CA GLY A 86 -0.53 18.62 -14.32
C GLY A 86 -1.62 17.72 -14.89
N LEU A 87 -1.56 16.40 -14.68
CA LEU A 87 -2.51 15.46 -15.29
C LEU A 87 -3.96 15.75 -14.93
N LEU A 88 -4.20 16.24 -13.71
CA LEU A 88 -5.55 16.57 -13.22
C LEU A 88 -6.15 17.80 -13.91
N SER A 89 -5.36 18.65 -14.56
CA SER A 89 -5.88 19.77 -15.37
C SER A 89 -6.65 19.29 -16.61
N GLN A 90 -6.43 18.06 -17.01
CA GLN A 90 -7.12 17.40 -18.13
C GLN A 90 -8.37 16.62 -17.69
N GLY A 91 -8.74 16.70 -16.41
CA GLY A 91 -9.85 15.97 -15.81
C GLY A 91 -9.40 14.79 -14.94
N ALA A 92 -10.37 13.99 -14.54
CA ALA A 92 -10.13 12.80 -13.74
C ALA A 92 -9.24 11.79 -14.47
N GLN A 93 -8.32 11.16 -13.73
CA GLN A 93 -7.35 10.20 -14.26
C GLN A 93 -7.61 8.80 -13.69
N LYS A 94 -7.57 7.80 -14.56
CA LYS A 94 -7.56 6.38 -14.20
C LYS A 94 -6.23 5.80 -14.64
N LEU A 95 -5.36 5.53 -13.70
CA LEU A 95 -3.99 5.08 -13.96
C LEU A 95 -3.76 3.69 -13.36
N TRP A 96 -2.96 2.88 -14.03
CA TRP A 96 -2.50 1.61 -13.46
C TRP A 96 -0.98 1.48 -13.65
N TYR A 97 -0.35 0.74 -12.76
CA TYR A 97 1.07 0.45 -12.82
C TYR A 97 1.35 -1.00 -12.43
N ALA A 98 2.48 -1.53 -12.91
CA ALA A 98 3.02 -2.79 -12.49
C ALA A 98 4.54 -2.68 -12.36
N GLY A 99 5.11 -3.35 -11.37
CA GLY A 99 6.56 -3.38 -11.24
C GLY A 99 7.06 -3.75 -9.86
N PRO A 100 8.40 -3.80 -9.70
CA PRO A 100 9.04 -4.16 -8.45
C PRO A 100 8.90 -3.04 -7.41
N MET A 101 8.70 -3.48 -6.16
CA MET A 101 8.72 -2.67 -4.94
C MET A 101 9.72 -3.26 -3.96
N PHE A 102 10.16 -2.47 -2.98
CA PHE A 102 11.26 -2.84 -2.10
C PHE A 102 10.91 -2.50 -0.64
N ARG A 103 10.89 -3.54 0.23
CA ARG A 103 10.69 -3.36 1.68
C ARG A 103 11.67 -4.22 2.47
N TYR A 104 12.31 -3.66 3.46
CA TYR A 104 13.23 -4.36 4.35
C TYR A 104 12.45 -5.15 5.41
N GLU A 105 11.60 -6.05 4.96
CA GLU A 105 10.82 -6.94 5.82
C GLU A 105 11.63 -8.19 6.21
N ARG A 106 11.21 -8.84 7.30
CA ARG A 106 11.72 -10.20 7.61
C ARG A 106 11.20 -11.15 6.55
N PRO A 107 12.09 -11.88 5.83
CA PRO A 107 11.66 -12.85 4.84
C PRO A 107 10.81 -13.95 5.49
N GLN A 108 9.63 -14.16 4.95
CA GLN A 108 8.73 -15.25 5.31
C GLN A 108 7.88 -15.65 4.11
N ALA A 109 7.12 -16.74 4.23
CA ALA A 109 6.23 -17.16 3.15
C ALA A 109 5.30 -16.01 2.71
N GLY A 110 5.35 -15.66 1.42
CA GLY A 110 4.57 -14.55 0.85
C GLY A 110 5.13 -13.15 1.07
N ARG A 111 6.25 -12.98 1.81
CA ARG A 111 6.90 -11.67 2.01
C ARG A 111 8.34 -11.70 1.53
N GLN A 112 8.64 -10.89 0.53
CA GLN A 112 9.97 -10.74 -0.05
C GLN A 112 10.42 -9.28 0.05
N ARG A 113 11.74 -9.07 0.17
CA ARG A 113 12.33 -7.72 0.20
C ARG A 113 12.24 -6.99 -1.13
N GLN A 114 12.18 -7.72 -2.23
CA GLN A 114 11.76 -7.24 -3.54
C GLN A 114 10.54 -8.06 -3.96
N PHE A 115 9.45 -7.39 -4.21
CA PHE A 115 8.18 -7.99 -4.62
C PHE A 115 7.57 -7.18 -5.75
N HIS A 116 6.57 -7.69 -6.42
CA HIS A 116 5.88 -6.96 -7.48
C HIS A 116 4.50 -6.52 -6.99
N GLN A 117 4.13 -5.31 -7.37
CA GLN A 117 2.78 -4.80 -7.22
C GLN A 117 2.17 -4.53 -8.58
N ILE A 118 0.89 -4.81 -8.68
CA ILE A 118 0.00 -4.26 -9.69
C ILE A 118 -0.97 -3.37 -8.92
N GLY A 119 -1.07 -2.11 -9.30
CA GLY A 119 -1.93 -1.13 -8.62
C GLY A 119 -2.70 -0.26 -9.59
N VAL A 120 -3.80 0.31 -9.11
CA VAL A 120 -4.63 1.28 -9.84
C VAL A 120 -4.88 2.50 -8.97
N GLU A 121 -4.94 3.66 -9.61
CA GLU A 121 -5.21 4.94 -8.96
C GLU A 121 -6.31 5.67 -9.74
N CYS A 122 -7.38 6.07 -9.03
CA CYS A 122 -8.41 6.98 -9.53
C CYS A 122 -8.19 8.34 -8.91
N LEU A 123 -7.74 9.31 -9.70
CA LEU A 123 -7.39 10.65 -9.25
C LEU A 123 -8.39 11.68 -9.78
N GLY A 124 -8.76 12.66 -8.94
CA GLY A 124 -9.69 13.73 -9.32
C GLY A 124 -11.15 13.30 -9.41
N VAL A 125 -11.51 12.15 -8.85
CA VAL A 125 -12.89 11.65 -8.76
C VAL A 125 -13.35 11.74 -7.31
N SER A 126 -14.54 12.29 -7.10
CA SER A 126 -15.19 12.33 -5.78
C SER A 126 -16.32 11.30 -5.70
N GLY A 127 -16.54 10.77 -4.49
CA GLY A 127 -17.67 9.88 -4.16
C GLY A 127 -17.35 8.39 -4.26
N THR A 128 -18.26 7.60 -3.74
CA THR A 128 -18.11 6.15 -3.54
C THR A 128 -18.17 5.30 -4.82
N ARG A 129 -18.56 5.91 -5.94
CA ARG A 129 -18.66 5.19 -7.22
C ARG A 129 -17.28 4.70 -7.69
N SER A 130 -16.24 5.51 -7.54
CA SER A 130 -14.87 5.13 -7.87
C SER A 130 -14.34 4.03 -6.95
N ASP A 131 -14.72 4.06 -5.66
CA ASP A 131 -14.34 3.00 -4.72
C ASP A 131 -14.94 1.65 -5.13
N VAL A 132 -16.24 1.64 -5.47
CA VAL A 132 -16.92 0.44 -5.97
C VAL A 132 -16.30 -0.04 -7.28
N GLU A 133 -15.96 0.86 -8.21
CA GLU A 133 -15.31 0.51 -9.47
C GLU A 133 -13.96 -0.16 -9.23
N VAL A 134 -13.13 0.37 -8.34
CA VAL A 134 -11.81 -0.20 -8.01
C VAL A 134 -11.95 -1.57 -7.33
N ILE A 135 -12.91 -1.73 -6.43
CA ILE A 135 -13.19 -3.01 -5.77
C ILE A 135 -13.62 -4.06 -6.81
N ALA A 136 -14.57 -3.70 -7.68
CA ALA A 136 -15.06 -4.59 -8.74
C ALA A 136 -13.93 -4.95 -9.73
N LEU A 137 -13.12 -3.97 -10.11
CA LEU A 137 -11.94 -4.15 -10.98
C LEU A 137 -10.95 -5.16 -10.39
N ALA A 138 -10.62 -5.03 -9.10
CA ALA A 138 -9.71 -5.95 -8.42
C ALA A 138 -10.32 -7.37 -8.32
N TRP A 139 -11.59 -7.48 -8.02
CA TRP A 139 -12.32 -8.74 -7.96
C TRP A 139 -12.31 -9.46 -9.32
N ASP A 140 -12.68 -8.75 -10.37
CA ASP A 140 -12.74 -9.32 -11.72
C ASP A 140 -11.35 -9.70 -12.26
N LEU A 141 -10.32 -8.91 -11.96
CA LEU A 141 -8.93 -9.27 -12.29
C LEU A 141 -8.52 -10.59 -11.64
N LEU A 142 -8.80 -10.77 -10.35
CA LEU A 142 -8.45 -12.00 -9.64
C LEU A 142 -9.20 -13.22 -10.23
N ARG A 143 -10.46 -13.04 -10.64
CA ARG A 143 -11.23 -14.08 -11.35
C ARG A 143 -10.65 -14.40 -12.73
N ASP A 144 -10.30 -13.37 -13.50
CA ASP A 144 -9.65 -13.52 -14.80
C ASP A 144 -8.30 -14.25 -14.70
N LEU A 145 -7.61 -14.11 -13.56
CA LEU A 145 -6.38 -14.84 -13.24
C LEU A 145 -6.63 -16.27 -12.72
N GLY A 146 -7.89 -16.69 -12.58
CA GLY A 146 -8.25 -18.03 -12.11
C GLY A 146 -8.19 -18.22 -10.60
N VAL A 147 -8.14 -17.15 -9.81
CA VAL A 147 -8.19 -17.25 -8.35
C VAL A 147 -9.61 -17.61 -7.92
N SER A 148 -9.76 -18.72 -7.18
CA SER A 148 -11.04 -19.21 -6.65
C SER A 148 -11.14 -19.00 -5.15
N GLY A 149 -12.36 -19.10 -4.60
CA GLY A 149 -12.61 -18.95 -3.17
C GLY A 149 -12.43 -17.52 -2.64
N LEU A 150 -12.60 -16.53 -3.51
CA LEU A 150 -12.52 -15.12 -3.12
C LEU A 150 -13.67 -14.75 -2.18
N GLU A 151 -13.34 -14.01 -1.13
CA GLU A 151 -14.28 -13.41 -0.21
C GLU A 151 -14.00 -11.91 -0.12
N LEU A 152 -15.02 -11.07 -0.34
CA LEU A 152 -14.91 -9.63 -0.22
C LEU A 152 -15.36 -9.21 1.20
N GLN A 153 -14.42 -8.67 1.96
CA GLN A 153 -14.69 -8.06 3.26
C GLN A 153 -14.52 -6.53 3.15
N ILE A 154 -15.55 -5.78 3.53
CA ILE A 154 -15.54 -4.32 3.43
C ILE A 154 -15.59 -3.73 4.84
N ASN A 155 -14.76 -2.72 5.07
CA ASN A 155 -14.76 -1.91 6.27
C ASN A 155 -14.59 -0.43 5.92
N SER A 156 -15.00 0.47 6.82
CA SER A 156 -14.81 1.91 6.68
C SER A 156 -14.14 2.46 7.93
N LEU A 157 -13.17 3.34 7.72
CA LEU A 157 -12.51 4.06 8.83
C LEU A 157 -13.31 5.29 9.28
N GLY A 158 -14.42 5.63 8.60
CA GLY A 158 -15.18 6.83 8.86
C GLY A 158 -14.43 8.13 8.54
N THR A 159 -14.97 9.23 9.02
CA THR A 159 -14.36 10.56 8.89
C THR A 159 -13.12 10.71 9.80
N LEU A 160 -12.36 11.79 9.63
CA LEU A 160 -11.25 12.11 10.53
C LEU A 160 -11.74 12.27 12.00
N GLU A 161 -12.90 12.87 12.19
CA GLU A 161 -13.52 13.05 13.51
C GLU A 161 -13.94 11.71 14.10
N ASP A 162 -14.53 10.80 13.31
CA ASP A 162 -14.87 9.46 13.75
C ASP A 162 -13.65 8.68 14.20
N ARG A 163 -12.55 8.78 13.44
CA ARG A 163 -11.28 8.12 13.79
C ARG A 163 -10.67 8.67 15.08
N GLN A 164 -10.71 9.98 15.28
CA GLN A 164 -10.22 10.61 16.51
C GLN A 164 -11.07 10.18 17.72
N ARG A 165 -12.38 10.17 17.57
CA ARG A 165 -13.32 9.72 18.61
C ARG A 165 -13.08 8.25 18.95
N TYR A 166 -12.97 7.40 17.94
CA TYR A 166 -12.71 5.96 18.14
C TYR A 166 -11.35 5.74 18.82
N ARG A 167 -10.29 6.42 18.34
CA ARG A 167 -8.96 6.32 18.94
C ARG A 167 -8.99 6.69 20.44
N LYS A 168 -9.67 7.78 20.80
CA LYS A 168 -9.79 8.22 22.19
C LYS A 168 -10.51 7.17 23.04
N GLN A 169 -11.61 6.62 22.55
CA GLN A 169 -12.34 5.56 23.25
C GLN A 169 -11.51 4.29 23.42
N LEU A 170 -10.77 3.88 22.37
CA LEU A 170 -9.89 2.73 22.40
C LEU A 170 -8.76 2.92 23.42
N VAL A 171 -8.10 4.07 23.43
CA VAL A 171 -7.04 4.38 24.40
C VAL A 171 -7.59 4.31 25.82
N ASN A 172 -8.69 4.98 26.12
CA ASN A 172 -9.31 4.94 27.45
C ASN A 172 -9.68 3.51 27.88
N TRP A 173 -10.15 2.68 26.95
CA TRP A 173 -10.49 1.29 27.22
C TRP A 173 -9.25 0.41 27.50
N LEU A 174 -8.16 0.66 26.78
CA LEU A 174 -6.90 -0.07 26.93
C LEU A 174 -6.12 0.39 28.17
N GLU A 175 -6.16 1.67 28.54
CA GLU A 175 -5.43 2.22 29.71
C GLU A 175 -5.82 1.53 31.01
N VAL A 176 -7.10 1.23 31.21
CA VAL A 176 -7.57 0.49 32.41
C VAL A 176 -7.20 -0.99 32.39
N ARG A 177 -6.58 -1.45 31.30
CA ARG A 177 -6.15 -2.85 31.08
C ARG A 177 -4.68 -2.96 30.73
N VAL A 178 -3.89 -1.93 30.99
CA VAL A 178 -2.48 -1.87 30.60
C VAL A 178 -1.68 -3.07 31.09
N ASP A 179 -2.00 -3.59 32.26
CA ASP A 179 -1.34 -4.77 32.85
C ASP A 179 -1.65 -6.07 32.11
N GLN A 180 -2.66 -6.08 31.25
CA GLN A 180 -3.05 -7.21 30.39
C GLN A 180 -2.41 -7.13 29.00
N LEU A 181 -1.68 -6.05 28.70
CA LEU A 181 -1.02 -5.85 27.41
C LEU A 181 0.43 -6.32 27.47
N ASP A 182 0.89 -6.93 26.38
CA ASP A 182 2.32 -7.20 26.21
C ASP A 182 3.14 -5.89 26.09
N ALA A 183 4.46 -5.97 26.29
CA ALA A 183 5.35 -4.80 26.32
C ALA A 183 5.30 -3.96 25.04
N ASP A 184 5.21 -4.61 23.86
CA ASP A 184 5.09 -3.91 22.57
C ASP A 184 3.75 -3.18 22.46
N SER A 185 2.67 -3.80 22.94
CA SER A 185 1.32 -3.23 22.96
C SER A 185 1.23 -2.03 23.92
N GLN A 186 1.88 -2.11 25.09
CA GLN A 186 1.99 -0.99 26.02
C GLN A 186 2.70 0.21 25.37
N GLN A 187 3.79 -0.01 24.66
CA GLN A 187 4.48 1.05 23.92
C GLN A 187 3.62 1.65 22.80
N ARG A 188 2.84 0.81 22.12
CA ARG A 188 1.92 1.25 21.06
C ARG A 188 0.73 2.05 21.55
N LEU A 189 0.37 1.96 22.82
CA LEU A 189 -0.77 2.68 23.41
C LEU A 189 -0.67 4.18 23.16
N THR A 190 0.53 4.74 23.26
CA THR A 190 0.78 6.17 23.03
C THR A 190 1.02 6.52 21.56
N THR A 191 1.67 5.64 20.81
CA THR A 191 2.12 5.89 19.42
C THR A 191 1.09 5.50 18.39
N ASN A 192 0.60 4.25 18.44
CA ASN A 192 -0.35 3.71 17.46
C ASN A 192 -1.29 2.66 18.10
N PRO A 193 -2.29 3.09 18.88
CA PRO A 193 -3.17 2.19 19.64
C PRO A 193 -3.98 1.23 18.76
N LEU A 194 -4.28 1.59 17.51
CA LEU A 194 -5.01 0.69 16.58
C LEU A 194 -4.22 -0.59 16.26
N ARG A 195 -2.89 -0.53 16.30
CA ARG A 195 -2.03 -1.71 16.08
C ARG A 195 -2.09 -2.72 17.23
N ILE A 196 -2.63 -2.35 18.37
CA ILE A 196 -2.82 -3.28 19.50
C ILE A 196 -3.91 -4.29 19.15
N LEU A 197 -4.93 -3.88 18.38
CA LEU A 197 -6.01 -4.77 17.92
C LEU A 197 -5.51 -5.88 16.97
N ASP A 198 -4.37 -5.67 16.32
CA ASP A 198 -3.73 -6.65 15.45
C ASP A 198 -2.68 -7.52 16.19
N SER A 199 -2.57 -7.40 17.52
CA SER A 199 -1.60 -8.16 18.30
C SER A 199 -1.87 -9.66 18.17
N LYS A 200 -0.81 -10.42 17.91
CA LYS A 200 -0.84 -11.88 17.91
C LYS A 200 -0.35 -12.48 19.23
N ASN A 201 -0.05 -11.63 20.20
CA ASN A 201 0.38 -12.07 21.52
C ASN A 201 -0.84 -12.54 22.32
N SER A 202 -0.78 -13.76 22.83
CA SER A 202 -1.87 -14.38 23.59
C SER A 202 -2.25 -13.64 24.88
N THR A 203 -1.34 -12.81 25.41
CA THR A 203 -1.61 -12.00 26.60
C THR A 203 -2.48 -10.78 26.27
N THR A 204 -2.40 -10.29 25.01
CA THR A 204 -3.14 -9.10 24.55
C THR A 204 -4.43 -9.44 23.81
N GLN A 205 -4.59 -10.68 23.35
CA GLN A 205 -5.82 -11.19 22.72
C GLN A 205 -6.89 -11.52 23.74
#